data_bf3321d1e6d8b6d8dc9a845b6c437fe5
#
_entry.id   bf3321d1e6d8b6d8dc9a845b6c437fe5
#
_cell.length_a   1.000
_cell.length_b   1.000
_cell.length_c   1.000
_cell.angle_alpha   90.00
_cell.angle_beta   90.00
_cell.angle_gamma   90.00
#
_symmetry.space_group_name_H-M   'P 1'
#
loop_
_entity.id
_entity.type
_entity.pdbx_description
1 polymer ?
#
loop_
_entity_poly.entity_id
_entity_poly.type
_entity_poly.pdbx_seq_one_letter_code
_entity_poly.pdbx_strand_id
1 'polypeptide(L)'
;MTKIYNIIITVFISSFVIASEWIGIDSVNPVRFEAKSLNSDIETSEVQFRLNGYTLTEIETPWGTQYKVETEGGSSIMDLGAPDLDQTFASVIIPDNAQMSLEVISSSYIEIENIDIAPSKGNFSRSISPSDVPFNRGDVYAEDQFYPGKLADLRDPYILRDFRGQTVVSYPFQYNPVSKVLRIYTNITVRLSSDGEGQKNVLARSSSLNKIDSEFNSIYQNQFINFEDNQTRFEYLVDQGNMLVICYDAFMGEMEPFVEWKNRKGIPTEMVSVSSIGSSSSAIENYVSDYYYDNGLTFLLLVGDIAQIPSPSISGSASDPSYGFI
;
A
#
# COMPACT_ATOMS: atom_id res chain seq x y z
N MET A 1 -67.76 -31.83 10.36
CA MET A 1 -66.60 -32.04 9.45
C MET A 1 -66.05 -30.67 9.09
N THR A 2 -65.00 -30.28 9.81
CA THR A 2 -64.35 -28.97 9.61
C THR A 2 -63.20 -29.16 8.64
N LYS A 3 -63.26 -28.58 7.45
CA LYS A 3 -62.19 -28.60 6.46
C LYS A 3 -61.13 -27.59 6.85
N ILE A 4 -59.91 -28.09 7.19
CA ILE A 4 -58.72 -27.27 7.39
C ILE A 4 -58.07 -27.03 6.01
N TYR A 5 -58.04 -25.79 5.58
CA TYR A 5 -57.27 -25.35 4.39
C TYR A 5 -55.86 -25.05 4.83
N ASN A 6 -54.92 -25.86 4.38
CA ASN A 6 -53.50 -25.55 4.49
C ASN A 6 -53.14 -24.49 3.42
N ILE A 7 -52.84 -23.29 3.88
CA ILE A 7 -52.27 -22.24 3.03
C ILE A 7 -50.74 -22.45 3.02
N ILE A 8 -50.20 -22.91 1.89
CA ILE A 8 -48.74 -22.96 1.66
C ILE A 8 -48.32 -21.55 1.23
N ILE A 9 -47.67 -20.82 2.12
CA ILE A 9 -47.00 -19.56 1.79
C ILE A 9 -45.63 -19.91 1.19
N THR A 10 -45.54 -19.79 -0.13
CA THR A 10 -44.25 -19.89 -0.83
C THR A 10 -43.54 -18.55 -0.69
N VAL A 11 -42.56 -18.48 0.20
CA VAL A 11 -41.66 -17.32 0.32
C VAL A 11 -40.65 -17.38 -0.83
N PHE A 12 -40.83 -16.54 -1.84
CA PHE A 12 -39.78 -16.29 -2.83
C PHE A 12 -38.67 -15.48 -2.18
N ILE A 13 -37.58 -16.13 -1.81
CA ILE A 13 -36.33 -15.44 -1.49
C ILE A 13 -35.71 -15.08 -2.84
N SER A 14 -35.90 -13.87 -3.31
CA SER A 14 -35.12 -13.31 -4.42
C SER A 14 -33.70 -13.06 -3.88
N SER A 15 -32.79 -13.99 -4.09
CA SER A 15 -31.36 -13.73 -3.96
C SER A 15 -31.00 -12.74 -5.07
N PHE A 16 -30.64 -11.50 -4.71
CA PHE A 16 -29.98 -10.58 -5.62
C PHE A 16 -28.61 -11.20 -5.96
N VAL A 17 -28.49 -11.70 -7.19
CA VAL A 17 -27.20 -12.08 -7.73
C VAL A 17 -26.57 -10.77 -8.22
N ILE A 18 -25.55 -10.30 -7.54
CA ILE A 18 -24.72 -9.21 -8.05
C ILE A 18 -23.96 -9.81 -9.23
N ALA A 19 -24.24 -9.32 -10.43
CA ALA A 19 -23.53 -9.72 -11.61
C ALA A 19 -22.17 -8.98 -11.64
N SER A 20 -21.08 -9.73 -11.61
CA SER A 20 -19.73 -9.21 -11.72
C SER A 20 -19.08 -9.91 -12.93
N GLU A 21 -18.62 -9.14 -13.89
CA GLU A 21 -18.05 -9.63 -15.15
C GLU A 21 -16.60 -9.14 -15.30
N TRP A 22 -15.69 -10.11 -15.52
CA TRP A 22 -14.32 -9.80 -15.92
C TRP A 22 -14.24 -9.54 -17.41
N ILE A 23 -13.71 -8.40 -17.79
CA ILE A 23 -13.46 -8.01 -19.18
C ILE A 23 -11.94 -8.00 -19.40
N GLY A 24 -11.45 -9.04 -20.07
CA GLY A 24 -10.03 -9.19 -20.38
C GLY A 24 -9.58 -8.25 -21.49
N ILE A 25 -8.44 -7.61 -21.33
CA ILE A 25 -7.72 -6.86 -22.37
C ILE A 25 -6.63 -7.76 -22.94
N ASP A 26 -5.72 -8.21 -22.09
CA ASP A 26 -4.60 -9.09 -22.45
C ASP A 26 -4.68 -10.45 -21.75
N SER A 27 -5.65 -10.67 -20.87
CA SER A 27 -5.86 -11.92 -20.15
C SER A 27 -7.32 -12.31 -20.08
N VAL A 28 -7.62 -13.56 -20.40
CA VAL A 28 -8.98 -14.13 -20.30
C VAL A 28 -9.42 -14.29 -18.85
N ASN A 29 -8.49 -14.55 -17.93
CA ASN A 29 -8.76 -14.71 -16.51
C ASN A 29 -8.37 -13.45 -15.73
N PRO A 30 -9.00 -13.19 -14.57
CA PRO A 30 -8.58 -12.11 -13.68
C PRO A 30 -7.09 -12.21 -13.33
N VAL A 31 -6.34 -11.19 -13.69
CA VAL A 31 -4.90 -11.07 -13.46
C VAL A 31 -4.60 -9.64 -13.06
N ARG A 32 -3.75 -9.49 -12.07
CA ARG A 32 -3.29 -8.19 -11.59
C ARG A 32 -2.74 -7.33 -12.73
N PHE A 33 -2.95 -6.02 -12.65
CA PHE A 33 -2.27 -5.06 -13.51
C PHE A 33 -0.74 -5.23 -13.40
N GLU A 34 -0.03 -4.87 -14.44
CA GLU A 34 1.43 -4.91 -14.47
C GLU A 34 2.00 -3.51 -14.33
N ALA A 35 3.01 -3.36 -13.47
CA ALA A 35 3.82 -2.16 -13.37
C ALA A 35 5.29 -2.54 -13.54
N LYS A 36 5.98 -1.90 -14.47
CA LYS A 36 7.38 -2.19 -14.80
C LYS A 36 8.21 -0.93 -14.85
N SER A 37 9.47 -1.03 -14.38
CA SER A 37 10.52 -0.11 -14.74
C SER A 37 10.97 -0.40 -16.16
N LEU A 38 10.94 0.61 -17.04
CA LEU A 38 11.43 0.49 -18.41
C LEU A 38 12.90 0.93 -18.51
N ASN A 39 13.22 1.98 -17.77
CA ASN A 39 14.55 2.55 -17.67
C ASN A 39 14.65 3.30 -16.35
N SER A 40 15.76 3.12 -15.64
CA SER A 40 15.98 3.82 -14.37
C SER A 40 17.47 4.14 -14.21
N ASP A 41 17.76 5.38 -13.92
CA ASP A 41 19.07 5.87 -13.50
C ASP A 41 18.97 6.62 -12.17
N ILE A 42 20.02 7.36 -11.79
CA ILE A 42 20.08 8.07 -10.51
C ILE A 42 19.00 9.17 -10.41
N GLU A 43 18.73 9.86 -11.50
CA GLU A 43 17.91 11.07 -11.52
C GLU A 43 16.53 10.83 -12.17
N THR A 44 16.39 9.74 -12.93
CA THR A 44 15.21 9.51 -13.77
C THR A 44 14.75 8.05 -13.68
N SER A 45 13.45 7.85 -13.64
CA SER A 45 12.82 6.52 -13.75
C SER A 45 11.62 6.59 -14.69
N GLU A 46 11.55 5.66 -15.65
CA GLU A 46 10.37 5.47 -16.49
C GLU A 46 9.58 4.25 -16.01
N VAL A 47 8.31 4.47 -15.71
CA VAL A 47 7.37 3.45 -15.21
C VAL A 47 6.23 3.27 -16.19
N GLN A 48 6.00 2.03 -16.59
CA GLN A 48 4.86 1.64 -17.39
C GLN A 48 3.84 0.88 -16.55
N PHE A 49 2.58 1.34 -16.59
CA PHE A 49 1.42 0.62 -16.08
C PHE A 49 0.65 0.01 -17.24
N ARG A 50 0.36 -1.28 -17.17
CA ARG A 50 -0.41 -2.03 -18.15
C ARG A 50 -1.60 -2.69 -17.47
N LEU A 51 -2.78 -2.43 -18.01
CA LEU A 51 -4.02 -3.02 -17.53
C LEU A 51 -4.29 -4.32 -18.28
N ASN A 52 -4.36 -5.45 -17.56
CA ASN A 52 -4.62 -6.77 -18.16
C ASN A 52 -6.11 -7.07 -18.36
N GLY A 53 -6.96 -6.32 -17.66
CA GLY A 53 -8.41 -6.42 -17.68
C GLY A 53 -9.02 -5.67 -16.50
N TYR A 54 -10.32 -5.68 -16.44
CA TYR A 54 -11.09 -5.01 -15.38
C TYR A 54 -12.40 -5.76 -15.13
N THR A 55 -13.01 -5.50 -13.99
CA THR A 55 -14.30 -6.05 -13.60
C THR A 55 -15.34 -4.95 -13.58
N LEU A 56 -16.49 -5.20 -14.19
CA LEU A 56 -17.71 -4.40 -14.02
C LEU A 56 -18.62 -5.14 -13.06
N THR A 57 -18.94 -4.50 -11.93
CA THR A 57 -19.86 -5.02 -10.93
C THR A 57 -21.14 -4.20 -10.94
N GLU A 58 -22.28 -4.85 -11.21
CA GLU A 58 -23.57 -4.20 -11.14
C GLU A 58 -23.94 -3.83 -9.70
N ILE A 59 -24.41 -2.61 -9.51
CA ILE A 59 -24.80 -2.06 -8.20
C ILE A 59 -26.17 -1.37 -8.35
N GLU A 60 -27.13 -1.75 -7.51
CA GLU A 60 -28.38 -1.06 -7.40
C GLU A 60 -28.21 0.24 -6.60
N THR A 61 -28.57 1.35 -7.22
CA THR A 61 -28.52 2.70 -6.64
C THR A 61 -29.88 3.38 -6.68
N PRO A 62 -30.09 4.51 -5.98
CA PRO A 62 -31.32 5.28 -6.08
C PRO A 62 -31.65 5.79 -7.51
N TRP A 63 -30.69 5.74 -8.43
CA TRP A 63 -30.86 6.15 -9.84
C TRP A 63 -30.96 4.97 -10.81
N GLY A 64 -31.15 3.75 -10.30
CA GLY A 64 -31.19 2.50 -11.05
C GLY A 64 -29.88 1.72 -11.00
N THR A 65 -29.78 0.69 -11.81
CA THR A 65 -28.58 -0.16 -11.93
C THR A 65 -27.44 0.66 -12.54
N GLN A 66 -26.31 0.68 -11.84
CA GLN A 66 -25.07 1.35 -12.23
C GLN A 66 -23.90 0.38 -12.05
N TYR A 67 -22.70 0.78 -12.45
CA TYR A 67 -21.51 -0.09 -12.40
C TYR A 67 -20.45 0.49 -11.47
N LYS A 68 -19.73 -0.39 -10.78
CA LYS A 68 -18.42 -0.14 -10.18
C LYS A 68 -17.36 -0.72 -11.10
N VAL A 69 -16.24 -0.01 -11.23
CA VAL A 69 -15.11 -0.44 -12.08
C VAL A 69 -13.91 -0.76 -11.22
N GLU A 70 -13.47 -2.01 -11.28
CA GLU A 70 -12.37 -2.53 -10.46
C GLU A 70 -11.30 -3.18 -11.35
N THR A 71 -10.05 -3.20 -10.88
CA THR A 71 -8.99 -3.99 -11.51
C THR A 71 -8.29 -4.85 -10.47
N GLU A 72 -7.89 -6.05 -10.88
CA GLU A 72 -7.20 -6.98 -9.98
C GLU A 72 -5.91 -6.35 -9.44
N GLY A 73 -5.79 -6.27 -8.10
CA GLY A 73 -4.69 -5.62 -7.39
C GLY A 73 -4.75 -4.09 -7.34
N GLY A 74 -5.81 -3.48 -7.87
CA GLY A 74 -6.11 -2.05 -7.70
C GLY A 74 -6.71 -1.72 -6.32
N SER A 75 -7.07 -0.48 -6.13
CA SER A 75 -7.88 -0.02 -5.00
C SER A 75 -8.76 1.15 -5.39
N SER A 76 -9.96 1.23 -4.83
CA SER A 76 -10.87 2.35 -5.08
C SER A 76 -10.25 3.69 -4.65
N ILE A 77 -10.53 4.75 -5.41
CA ILE A 77 -10.11 6.13 -5.10
C ILE A 77 -10.77 6.62 -3.81
N MET A 78 -11.99 6.16 -3.50
CA MET A 78 -12.75 6.46 -2.28
C MET A 78 -13.12 7.94 -2.08
N ASP A 79 -13.18 8.74 -3.12
CA ASP A 79 -13.70 10.11 -3.03
C ASP A 79 -15.22 10.07 -2.90
N LEU A 80 -15.73 10.58 -1.78
CA LEU A 80 -17.16 10.56 -1.48
C LEU A 80 -17.98 11.28 -2.56
N GLY A 81 -18.91 10.56 -3.17
CA GLY A 81 -19.81 11.10 -4.18
C GLY A 81 -19.22 11.25 -5.57
N ALA A 82 -17.93 10.97 -5.77
CA ALA A 82 -17.31 10.87 -7.09
C ALA A 82 -17.50 9.45 -7.67
N PRO A 83 -17.33 9.24 -8.98
CA PRO A 83 -17.41 7.92 -9.60
C PRO A 83 -16.52 6.88 -8.91
N ASP A 84 -17.06 5.69 -8.60
CA ASP A 84 -16.30 4.63 -7.91
C ASP A 84 -15.40 3.88 -8.92
N LEU A 85 -14.18 4.35 -9.01
CA LEU A 85 -13.14 3.88 -9.92
C LEU A 85 -11.91 3.42 -9.15
N ASP A 86 -11.26 2.39 -9.64
CA ASP A 86 -9.99 1.93 -9.10
C ASP A 86 -8.80 2.75 -9.62
N GLN A 87 -7.78 2.82 -8.77
CA GLN A 87 -6.42 3.29 -9.06
C GLN A 87 -5.42 2.16 -8.89
N THR A 88 -4.28 2.26 -9.56
CA THR A 88 -3.16 1.32 -9.44
C THR A 88 -1.91 2.06 -8.97
N PHE A 89 -0.92 1.34 -8.45
CA PHE A 89 0.27 1.97 -7.90
C PHE A 89 1.51 1.08 -7.99
N ALA A 90 2.66 1.74 -8.06
CA ALA A 90 3.96 1.13 -7.98
C ALA A 90 4.91 2.03 -7.20
N SER A 91 5.84 1.45 -6.47
CA SER A 91 6.87 2.21 -5.77
C SER A 91 8.21 2.11 -6.50
N VAL A 92 8.92 3.21 -6.52
CA VAL A 92 10.27 3.32 -7.08
C VAL A 92 11.24 3.89 -6.05
N ILE A 93 12.50 3.46 -6.12
CA ILE A 93 13.60 4.12 -5.42
C ILE A 93 13.87 5.44 -6.13
N ILE A 94 14.02 6.50 -5.34
CA ILE A 94 14.34 7.84 -5.80
C ILE A 94 15.64 8.33 -5.14
N PRO A 95 16.27 9.43 -5.62
CA PRO A 95 17.42 10.01 -4.96
C PRO A 95 17.12 10.39 -3.51
N ASP A 96 18.13 10.26 -2.65
CA ASP A 96 17.99 10.45 -1.20
C ASP A 96 17.46 11.84 -0.81
N ASN A 97 17.79 12.87 -1.60
CA ASN A 97 17.52 14.28 -1.28
C ASN A 97 16.81 15.08 -2.38
N ALA A 98 16.38 14.44 -3.50
CA ALA A 98 15.73 15.17 -4.57
C ALA A 98 14.21 15.35 -4.36
N GLN A 99 13.69 16.46 -4.82
CA GLN A 99 12.27 16.58 -5.18
C GLN A 99 12.05 15.88 -6.52
N MET A 100 10.95 15.14 -6.67
CA MET A 100 10.62 14.46 -7.92
C MET A 100 9.45 15.16 -8.61
N SER A 101 9.53 15.28 -9.94
CA SER A 101 8.45 15.66 -10.84
C SER A 101 7.96 14.44 -11.61
N LEU A 102 6.72 14.48 -12.10
CA LEU A 102 6.08 13.41 -12.85
C LEU A 102 5.52 13.95 -14.18
N GLU A 103 5.81 13.25 -15.26
CA GLU A 103 5.27 13.52 -16.60
C GLU A 103 4.67 12.25 -17.20
N VAL A 104 3.48 12.34 -17.79
CA VAL A 104 2.90 11.26 -18.61
C VAL A 104 3.48 11.35 -20.03
N ILE A 105 4.33 10.41 -20.41
CA ILE A 105 5.04 10.42 -21.69
C ILE A 105 4.30 9.69 -22.79
N SER A 106 3.46 8.71 -22.46
CA SER A 106 2.57 8.04 -23.41
C SER A 106 1.39 7.38 -22.73
N SER A 107 0.29 7.25 -23.45
CA SER A 107 -0.87 6.49 -23.00
C SER A 107 -1.68 5.97 -24.18
N SER A 108 -2.44 4.88 -23.96
CA SER A 108 -3.42 4.36 -24.90
C SER A 108 -4.68 3.92 -24.15
N TYR A 109 -5.84 4.11 -24.74
CA TYR A 109 -7.12 3.80 -24.11
C TYR A 109 -8.15 3.26 -25.11
N ILE A 110 -9.21 2.65 -24.55
CA ILE A 110 -10.46 2.33 -25.21
C ILE A 110 -11.60 3.09 -24.51
N GLU A 111 -12.74 3.25 -25.17
CA GLU A 111 -13.92 3.92 -24.59
C GLU A 111 -15.12 2.96 -24.60
N ILE A 112 -15.93 3.08 -23.54
CA ILE A 112 -17.26 2.48 -23.43
C ILE A 112 -18.26 3.63 -23.30
N GLU A 113 -19.21 3.67 -24.22
CA GLU A 113 -20.26 4.67 -24.25
C GLU A 113 -21.52 4.16 -23.54
N ASN A 114 -22.36 5.07 -23.09
CA ASN A 114 -23.67 4.79 -22.48
C ASN A 114 -23.58 3.91 -21.21
N ILE A 115 -22.52 4.08 -20.40
CA ILE A 115 -22.36 3.42 -19.11
C ILE A 115 -22.59 4.41 -17.96
N ASP A 116 -23.29 3.96 -16.94
CA ASP A 116 -23.50 4.73 -15.70
C ASP A 116 -22.63 4.15 -14.58
N ILE A 117 -21.65 4.90 -14.10
CA ILE A 117 -20.80 4.49 -12.98
C ILE A 117 -21.44 4.95 -11.66
N ALA A 118 -21.47 4.05 -10.68
CA ALA A 118 -22.01 4.35 -9.35
C ALA A 118 -21.11 5.31 -8.59
N PRO A 119 -21.67 6.20 -7.73
CA PRO A 119 -20.85 7.05 -6.89
C PRO A 119 -20.22 6.25 -5.74
N SER A 120 -18.98 6.58 -5.43
CA SER A 120 -18.27 6.07 -4.26
C SER A 120 -18.96 6.52 -2.96
N LYS A 121 -19.09 5.60 -2.01
CA LYS A 121 -19.56 5.89 -0.65
C LYS A 121 -18.47 6.51 0.23
N GLY A 122 -17.28 6.73 -0.32
CA GLY A 122 -16.13 7.27 0.40
C GLY A 122 -15.52 6.28 1.39
N ASN A 123 -14.71 6.81 2.29
CA ASN A 123 -14.07 6.03 3.35
C ASN A 123 -14.90 6.15 4.64
N PHE A 124 -15.29 5.02 5.22
CA PHE A 124 -16.04 4.96 6.47
C PHE A 124 -15.51 3.86 7.39
N SER A 125 -15.83 3.94 8.68
CA SER A 125 -15.36 2.98 9.69
C SER A 125 -15.81 1.55 9.35
N ARG A 126 -14.95 0.57 9.59
CA ARG A 126 -15.26 -0.87 9.47
C ARG A 126 -16.38 -1.35 10.40
N SER A 127 -16.76 -0.55 11.39
CA SER A 127 -17.92 -0.83 12.28
C SER A 127 -19.27 -0.48 11.63
N ILE A 128 -19.27 0.22 10.50
CA ILE A 128 -20.48 0.60 9.76
C ILE A 128 -20.67 -0.38 8.62
N SER A 129 -21.88 -0.95 8.48
CA SER A 129 -22.19 -1.78 7.33
C SER A 129 -22.22 -0.93 6.05
N PRO A 130 -21.61 -1.38 4.93
CA PRO A 130 -21.70 -0.68 3.65
C PRO A 130 -23.15 -0.45 3.17
N SER A 131 -24.09 -1.32 3.58
CA SER A 131 -25.52 -1.15 3.30
C SER A 131 -26.14 0.06 3.98
N ASP A 132 -25.59 0.48 5.12
CA ASP A 132 -26.14 1.58 5.93
C ASP A 132 -25.63 2.96 5.44
N VAL A 133 -24.61 2.97 4.58
CA VAL A 133 -24.06 4.19 3.97
C VAL A 133 -24.84 4.49 2.69
N PRO A 134 -25.56 5.63 2.59
CA PRO A 134 -26.32 5.98 1.41
C PRO A 134 -25.40 6.35 0.24
N PHE A 135 -25.87 6.11 -0.98
CA PHE A 135 -25.24 6.67 -2.16
C PHE A 135 -25.58 8.17 -2.29
N ASN A 136 -24.56 8.98 -2.59
CA ASN A 136 -24.71 10.41 -2.87
C ASN A 136 -23.92 10.73 -4.13
N ARG A 137 -24.46 11.58 -5.01
CA ARG A 137 -23.71 12.16 -6.13
C ARG A 137 -23.15 13.50 -5.72
N GLY A 138 -21.83 13.65 -5.84
CA GLY A 138 -21.14 14.94 -5.68
C GLY A 138 -21.22 15.79 -6.95
N ASP A 139 -20.64 16.99 -6.87
CA ASP A 139 -20.67 17.99 -7.96
C ASP A 139 -20.07 17.48 -9.26
N VAL A 140 -19.09 16.54 -9.17
CA VAL A 140 -18.47 15.85 -10.32
C VAL A 140 -19.51 15.27 -11.31
N TYR A 141 -20.66 14.82 -10.81
CA TYR A 141 -21.71 14.27 -11.69
C TYR A 141 -22.44 15.31 -12.54
N ALA A 142 -22.28 16.60 -12.25
CA ALA A 142 -22.83 17.70 -13.05
C ALA A 142 -21.80 18.32 -14.02
N GLU A 143 -20.54 17.88 -13.96
CA GLU A 143 -19.45 18.44 -14.75
C GLU A 143 -19.22 17.61 -16.02
N ASP A 144 -19.17 18.27 -17.18
CA ASP A 144 -18.85 17.64 -18.46
C ASP A 144 -17.32 17.52 -18.65
N GLN A 145 -16.72 16.73 -17.77
CA GLN A 145 -15.27 16.45 -17.78
C GLN A 145 -14.98 15.06 -17.25
N PHE A 146 -13.81 14.52 -17.63
CA PHE A 146 -13.38 13.23 -17.14
C PHE A 146 -12.85 13.32 -15.70
N TYR A 147 -13.36 12.47 -14.82
CA TYR A 147 -12.86 12.26 -13.46
C TYR A 147 -11.98 10.99 -13.42
N PRO A 148 -10.86 10.97 -12.69
CA PRO A 148 -10.29 12.02 -11.86
C PRO A 148 -9.51 13.11 -12.62
N GLY A 149 -9.46 13.09 -13.94
CA GLY A 149 -8.91 14.14 -14.79
C GLY A 149 -7.38 14.10 -14.97
N LYS A 150 -6.67 13.39 -14.10
CA LYS A 150 -5.23 13.14 -14.19
C LYS A 150 -4.99 11.65 -14.41
N LEU A 151 -3.93 11.29 -15.19
CA LEU A 151 -3.59 9.89 -15.45
C LEU A 151 -2.63 9.30 -14.45
N ALA A 152 -1.85 10.14 -13.78
CA ALA A 152 -0.93 9.71 -12.74
C ALA A 152 -0.65 10.83 -11.73
N ASP A 153 -0.14 10.45 -10.55
CA ASP A 153 0.26 11.34 -9.48
C ASP A 153 1.37 10.72 -8.62
N LEU A 154 2.05 11.53 -7.82
CA LEU A 154 3.03 11.09 -6.85
C LEU A 154 2.46 11.20 -5.43
N ARG A 155 2.63 10.15 -4.63
CA ARG A 155 2.47 10.25 -3.17
C ARG A 155 3.69 10.93 -2.56
N ASP A 156 3.58 11.29 -1.28
CA ASP A 156 4.73 11.76 -0.52
C ASP A 156 5.85 10.72 -0.54
N PRO A 157 7.13 11.15 -0.66
CA PRO A 157 8.25 10.22 -0.50
C PRO A 157 8.24 9.60 0.91
N TYR A 158 8.79 8.40 1.02
CA TYR A 158 8.96 7.70 2.29
C TYR A 158 10.35 7.08 2.38
N ILE A 159 10.77 6.77 3.59
CA ILE A 159 12.03 6.05 3.83
C ILE A 159 11.67 4.63 4.25
N LEU A 160 12.25 3.65 3.55
CA LEU A 160 12.21 2.25 3.92
C LEU A 160 13.65 1.83 4.20
N ARG A 161 14.08 2.01 5.44
CA ARG A 161 15.41 1.75 5.98
C ARG A 161 16.53 2.32 5.09
N ASP A 162 17.02 1.54 4.11
CA ASP A 162 18.19 1.87 3.30
C ASP A 162 17.85 2.72 2.07
N PHE A 163 16.61 2.83 1.70
CA PHE A 163 16.17 3.52 0.49
C PHE A 163 15.07 4.54 0.74
N ARG A 164 15.17 5.63 0.02
CA ARG A 164 14.08 6.58 -0.12
C ARG A 164 13.24 6.17 -1.31
N GLY A 165 11.95 5.95 -1.07
CA GLY A 165 11.00 5.52 -2.07
C GLY A 165 9.91 6.55 -2.32
N GLN A 166 9.25 6.43 -3.47
CA GLN A 166 8.06 7.20 -3.78
C GLN A 166 7.07 6.35 -4.55
N THR A 167 5.78 6.48 -4.18
CA THR A 167 4.72 5.74 -4.86
C THR A 167 4.16 6.58 -6.00
N VAL A 168 4.18 6.00 -7.19
CA VAL A 168 3.46 6.47 -8.37
C VAL A 168 2.06 5.88 -8.33
N VAL A 169 1.05 6.72 -8.39
CA VAL A 169 -0.35 6.32 -8.55
C VAL A 169 -0.73 6.49 -10.01
N SER A 170 -1.38 5.49 -10.58
CA SER A 170 -1.95 5.56 -11.92
C SER A 170 -3.46 5.45 -11.86
N TYR A 171 -4.16 6.21 -12.69
CA TYR A 171 -5.61 6.27 -12.80
C TYR A 171 -6.07 5.74 -14.16
N PRO A 172 -6.13 4.40 -14.31
CA PRO A 172 -6.43 3.79 -15.60
C PRO A 172 -7.87 4.00 -16.05
N PHE A 173 -8.76 4.38 -15.14
CA PHE A 173 -10.17 4.63 -15.45
C PHE A 173 -10.47 6.12 -15.34
N GLN A 174 -11.08 6.67 -16.39
CA GLN A 174 -11.54 8.05 -16.45
C GLN A 174 -13.00 8.05 -16.89
N TYR A 175 -13.89 8.63 -16.10
CA TYR A 175 -15.31 8.63 -16.39
C TYR A 175 -15.86 10.05 -16.53
N ASN A 176 -16.61 10.31 -17.59
CA ASN A 176 -17.37 11.54 -17.77
C ASN A 176 -18.85 11.27 -17.49
N PRO A 177 -19.43 11.77 -16.39
CA PRO A 177 -20.81 11.47 -15.99
C PRO A 177 -21.88 12.08 -16.90
N VAL A 178 -21.56 13.19 -17.58
CA VAL A 178 -22.53 13.90 -18.44
C VAL A 178 -22.63 13.21 -19.79
N SER A 179 -21.51 12.87 -20.42
CA SER A 179 -21.48 12.12 -21.68
C SER A 179 -21.68 10.63 -21.47
N LYS A 180 -21.59 10.11 -20.23
CA LYS A 180 -21.64 8.70 -19.87
C LYS A 180 -20.61 7.85 -20.61
N VAL A 181 -19.40 8.37 -20.72
CA VAL A 181 -18.27 7.72 -21.37
C VAL A 181 -17.24 7.31 -20.32
N LEU A 182 -16.87 6.03 -20.31
CA LEU A 182 -15.76 5.50 -19.53
C LEU A 182 -14.57 5.28 -20.46
N ARG A 183 -13.44 5.96 -20.17
CA ARG A 183 -12.14 5.69 -20.77
C ARG A 183 -11.38 4.70 -19.91
N ILE A 184 -10.85 3.69 -20.57
CA ILE A 184 -10.05 2.64 -19.94
C ILE A 184 -8.66 2.70 -20.58
N TYR A 185 -7.70 3.22 -19.82
CA TYR A 185 -6.32 3.31 -20.26
C TYR A 185 -5.66 1.94 -20.11
N THR A 186 -5.39 1.31 -21.24
CA THR A 186 -4.76 0.00 -21.32
C THR A 186 -3.26 0.06 -21.02
N ASN A 187 -2.67 1.23 -21.26
CA ASN A 187 -1.26 1.52 -21.01
C ASN A 187 -1.08 2.98 -20.62
N ILE A 188 -0.31 3.23 -19.57
CA ILE A 188 0.14 4.57 -19.14
C ILE A 188 1.62 4.48 -18.85
N THR A 189 2.43 5.27 -19.52
CA THR A 189 3.87 5.37 -19.24
C THR A 189 4.18 6.76 -18.68
N VAL A 190 4.84 6.79 -17.56
CA VAL A 190 5.23 8.02 -16.88
C VAL A 190 6.74 8.09 -16.72
N ARG A 191 7.27 9.31 -16.66
CA ARG A 191 8.66 9.59 -16.32
C ARG A 191 8.69 10.39 -15.02
N LEU A 192 9.47 9.89 -14.06
CA LEU A 192 9.86 10.63 -12.87
C LEU A 192 11.23 11.23 -13.13
N SER A 193 11.42 12.49 -12.76
CA SER A 193 12.71 13.17 -12.89
C SER A 193 12.98 14.02 -11.65
N SER A 194 14.26 14.10 -11.25
CA SER A 194 14.68 15.03 -10.20
C SER A 194 14.38 16.46 -10.61
N ASP A 195 13.78 17.22 -9.69
CA ASP A 195 13.39 18.63 -9.88
C ASP A 195 13.76 19.45 -8.64
N GLY A 196 15.06 19.56 -8.38
CA GLY A 196 15.60 20.30 -7.25
C GLY A 196 15.70 19.53 -5.94
N GLU A 197 15.90 20.25 -4.85
CA GLU A 197 16.09 19.68 -3.52
C GLU A 197 14.75 19.35 -2.85
N GLY A 198 14.63 18.12 -2.35
CA GLY A 198 13.51 17.65 -1.58
C GLY A 198 13.52 18.20 -0.15
N GLN A 199 12.34 18.45 0.40
CA GLN A 199 12.19 18.89 1.80
C GLN A 199 11.51 17.85 2.68
N LYS A 200 10.89 16.83 2.09
CA LYS A 200 10.08 15.85 2.79
C LYS A 200 10.75 14.49 2.80
N ASN A 201 10.90 13.91 3.97
CA ASN A 201 11.50 12.58 4.15
C ASN A 201 12.82 12.41 3.37
N VAL A 202 13.73 13.37 3.53
CA VAL A 202 15.07 13.31 2.97
C VAL A 202 15.88 12.28 3.74
N LEU A 203 16.54 11.35 3.02
CA LEU A 203 17.39 10.34 3.63
C LEU A 203 18.80 10.88 3.79
N ALA A 204 19.17 11.23 5.02
CA ALA A 204 20.52 11.66 5.35
C ALA A 204 21.39 10.42 5.67
N ARG A 205 22.36 10.11 4.82
CA ARG A 205 23.30 9.01 5.05
C ARG A 205 24.53 9.52 5.78
N SER A 206 24.90 8.84 6.86
CA SER A 206 26.17 9.08 7.56
C SER A 206 27.35 8.36 6.91
N SER A 207 27.06 7.31 6.10
CA SER A 207 28.06 6.51 5.38
C SER A 207 27.46 5.94 4.09
N SER A 208 28.31 5.47 3.17
CA SER A 208 27.86 4.73 1.98
C SER A 208 27.22 3.40 2.38
N LEU A 209 26.19 3.01 1.62
CA LEU A 209 25.50 1.73 1.80
C LEU A 209 26.43 0.60 1.33
N ASN A 210 27.03 -0.13 2.26
CA ASN A 210 27.99 -1.22 1.99
C ASN A 210 27.37 -2.61 2.20
N LYS A 211 26.25 -2.69 2.91
CA LYS A 211 25.62 -3.95 3.30
C LYS A 211 24.10 -3.80 3.34
N ILE A 212 23.40 -4.82 2.89
CA ILE A 212 21.94 -4.95 3.04
C ILE A 212 21.66 -6.32 3.67
N ASP A 213 20.82 -6.35 4.69
CA ASP A 213 20.36 -7.60 5.29
C ASP A 213 19.51 -8.37 4.28
N SER A 214 19.66 -9.71 4.23
CA SER A 214 18.98 -10.57 3.26
C SER A 214 17.45 -10.44 3.32
N GLU A 215 16.93 -10.22 4.51
CA GLU A 215 15.49 -9.99 4.75
C GLU A 215 15.01 -8.71 4.11
N PHE A 216 15.76 -7.61 4.27
CA PHE A 216 15.45 -6.33 3.64
C PHE A 216 15.68 -6.35 2.13
N ASN A 217 16.70 -7.07 1.64
CA ASN A 217 16.88 -7.27 0.21
C ASN A 217 15.64 -7.87 -0.45
N SER A 218 15.03 -8.89 0.19
CA SER A 218 13.79 -9.51 -0.29
C SER A 218 12.59 -8.55 -0.23
N ILE A 219 12.53 -7.69 0.80
CA ILE A 219 11.48 -6.66 0.93
C ILE A 219 11.63 -5.63 -0.20
N TYR A 220 12.86 -5.16 -0.48
CA TYR A 220 13.11 -4.17 -1.53
C TYR A 220 12.78 -4.69 -2.93
N GLN A 221 13.11 -5.95 -3.22
CA GLN A 221 12.75 -6.61 -4.49
C GLN A 221 11.23 -6.65 -4.71
N ASN A 222 10.46 -6.83 -3.64
CA ASN A 222 9.00 -6.85 -3.74
C ASN A 222 8.37 -5.45 -3.71
N GLN A 223 9.03 -4.48 -3.08
CA GLN A 223 8.50 -3.14 -2.88
C GLN A 223 8.80 -2.20 -4.05
N PHE A 224 10.02 -2.25 -4.59
CA PHE A 224 10.50 -1.30 -5.58
C PHE A 224 10.68 -1.95 -6.94
N ILE A 225 9.91 -1.51 -7.93
CA ILE A 225 9.97 -2.08 -9.29
C ILE A 225 11.27 -1.77 -10.04
N ASN A 226 12.05 -0.79 -9.57
CA ASN A 226 13.36 -0.42 -10.11
C ASN A 226 14.53 -0.84 -9.19
N PHE A 227 14.30 -1.78 -8.27
CA PHE A 227 15.35 -2.19 -7.33
C PHE A 227 16.55 -2.83 -8.04
N GLU A 228 16.31 -3.71 -9.01
CA GLU A 228 17.36 -4.37 -9.78
C GLU A 228 18.18 -3.36 -10.60
N ASP A 229 17.54 -2.36 -11.19
CA ASP A 229 18.23 -1.27 -11.92
C ASP A 229 19.12 -0.45 -10.99
N ASN A 230 18.75 -0.32 -9.73
CA ASN A 230 19.49 0.41 -8.70
C ASN A 230 20.60 -0.40 -8.01
N GLN A 231 20.68 -1.71 -8.21
CA GLN A 231 21.79 -2.53 -7.65
C GLN A 231 23.17 -2.07 -8.12
N THR A 232 23.27 -1.48 -9.31
CA THR A 232 24.51 -0.90 -9.83
C THR A 232 24.90 0.43 -9.17
N ARG A 233 23.98 1.07 -8.43
CA ARG A 233 24.25 2.34 -7.71
C ARG A 233 25.03 2.13 -6.42
N PHE A 234 24.88 0.96 -5.80
CA PHE A 234 25.47 0.64 -4.52
C PHE A 234 26.13 -0.74 -4.63
N GLU A 235 27.44 -0.78 -4.46
CA GLU A 235 28.16 -2.04 -4.25
C GLU A 235 27.95 -2.48 -2.81
N TYR A 236 26.98 -3.35 -2.56
CA TYR A 236 26.69 -3.86 -1.23
C TYR A 236 26.76 -5.39 -1.17
N LEU A 237 27.07 -5.90 0.02
CA LEU A 237 27.01 -7.32 0.32
C LEU A 237 25.66 -7.64 0.97
N VAL A 238 25.02 -8.70 0.50
CA VAL A 238 23.83 -9.26 1.17
C VAL A 238 24.33 -10.21 2.26
N ASP A 239 23.92 -9.94 3.51
CA ASP A 239 24.30 -10.74 4.67
C ASP A 239 23.07 -10.99 5.57
N GLN A 240 23.20 -11.88 6.54
CA GLN A 240 22.13 -12.11 7.53
C GLN A 240 22.07 -10.96 8.50
N GLY A 241 20.84 -10.53 8.81
CA GLY A 241 20.59 -9.51 9.83
C GLY A 241 20.75 -10.05 11.25
N ASN A 242 20.75 -9.16 12.21
CA ASN A 242 20.83 -9.47 13.64
C ASN A 242 19.49 -9.20 14.37
N MET A 243 19.38 -9.72 15.58
CA MET A 243 18.19 -9.56 16.43
C MET A 243 18.58 -9.01 17.79
N LEU A 244 17.86 -7.99 18.22
CA LEU A 244 17.87 -7.50 19.60
C LEU A 244 16.58 -7.96 20.30
N VAL A 245 16.74 -8.58 21.47
CA VAL A 245 15.63 -8.96 22.35
C VAL A 245 15.68 -8.08 23.60
N ILE A 246 14.67 -7.21 23.79
CA ILE A 246 14.48 -6.46 25.03
C ILE A 246 13.48 -7.22 25.86
N CYS A 247 13.92 -7.74 26.98
CA CYS A 247 13.17 -8.69 27.79
C CYS A 247 12.90 -8.13 29.20
N TYR A 248 11.67 -8.32 29.69
CA TYR A 248 11.40 -8.11 31.10
C TYR A 248 12.22 -9.07 31.96
N ASP A 249 12.83 -8.56 33.04
CA ASP A 249 13.84 -9.29 33.82
C ASP A 249 13.38 -10.69 34.25
N ALA A 250 12.12 -10.81 34.69
CA ALA A 250 11.60 -12.09 35.17
C ALA A 250 11.43 -13.15 34.07
N PHE A 251 11.45 -12.77 32.79
CA PHE A 251 11.25 -13.67 31.65
C PHE A 251 12.57 -14.05 30.97
N MET A 252 13.69 -13.47 31.36
CA MET A 252 14.98 -13.70 30.69
C MET A 252 15.38 -15.17 30.67
N GLY A 253 15.24 -15.89 31.80
CA GLY A 253 15.57 -17.30 31.85
C GLY A 253 14.75 -18.17 30.90
N GLU A 254 13.47 -17.84 30.70
CA GLU A 254 12.59 -18.55 29.78
C GLU A 254 12.92 -18.24 28.29
N MET A 255 13.57 -17.11 28.05
CA MET A 255 13.96 -16.67 26.69
C MET A 255 15.35 -17.15 26.27
N GLU A 256 16.21 -17.63 27.18
CA GLU A 256 17.54 -18.16 26.83
C GLU A 256 17.49 -19.22 25.73
N PRO A 257 16.59 -20.24 25.76
CA PRO A 257 16.52 -21.25 24.70
C PRO A 257 16.17 -20.66 23.33
N PHE A 258 15.35 -19.59 23.30
CA PHE A 258 15.02 -18.88 22.07
C PHE A 258 16.24 -18.17 21.48
N VAL A 259 17.01 -17.46 22.31
CA VAL A 259 18.23 -16.76 21.90
C VAL A 259 19.27 -17.76 21.37
N GLU A 260 19.48 -18.87 22.07
CA GLU A 260 20.37 -19.95 21.61
C GLU A 260 19.91 -20.54 20.26
N TRP A 261 18.60 -20.75 20.11
CA TRP A 261 18.05 -21.29 18.87
C TRP A 261 18.27 -20.33 17.70
N LYS A 262 18.06 -19.01 17.90
CA LYS A 262 18.30 -17.99 16.88
C LYS A 262 19.78 -17.93 16.47
N ASN A 263 20.68 -17.91 17.45
CA ASN A 263 22.13 -17.94 17.20
C ASN A 263 22.55 -19.19 16.43
N ARG A 264 22.01 -20.37 16.77
CA ARG A 264 22.27 -21.63 16.03
C ARG A 264 21.72 -21.61 14.60
N LYS A 265 20.69 -20.83 14.32
CA LYS A 265 20.17 -20.60 12.97
C LYS A 265 20.99 -19.60 12.15
N GLY A 266 22.03 -19.00 12.74
CA GLY A 266 22.88 -18.02 12.08
C GLY A 266 22.35 -16.58 12.15
N ILE A 267 21.33 -16.31 12.97
CA ILE A 267 20.83 -14.96 13.25
C ILE A 267 21.50 -14.48 14.56
N PRO A 268 22.54 -13.64 14.50
CA PRO A 268 23.17 -13.10 15.70
C PRO A 268 22.11 -12.44 16.58
N THR A 269 21.95 -12.94 17.80
CA THR A 269 20.88 -12.48 18.69
C THR A 269 21.45 -12.11 20.05
N GLU A 270 21.20 -10.89 20.47
CA GLU A 270 21.52 -10.38 21.78
C GLU A 270 20.23 -10.15 22.58
N MET A 271 20.27 -10.46 23.88
CA MET A 271 19.16 -10.22 24.78
C MET A 271 19.61 -9.33 25.94
N VAL A 272 18.85 -8.27 26.17
CA VAL A 272 19.08 -7.31 27.28
C VAL A 272 17.86 -7.22 28.16
N SER A 273 18.09 -6.98 29.46
CA SER A 273 16.99 -6.74 30.39
C SER A 273 16.50 -5.30 30.29
N VAL A 274 15.18 -5.10 30.36
CA VAL A 274 14.59 -3.76 30.33
C VAL A 274 15.10 -2.89 31.49
N SER A 275 15.37 -3.46 32.66
CA SER A 275 15.90 -2.71 33.79
C SER A 275 17.32 -2.16 33.58
N SER A 276 18.13 -2.83 32.74
CA SER A 276 19.49 -2.36 32.41
C SER A 276 19.52 -1.15 31.46
N ILE A 277 18.48 -0.96 30.66
CA ILE A 277 18.39 0.15 29.70
C ILE A 277 17.47 1.28 30.17
N GLY A 278 16.60 1.00 31.12
CA GLY A 278 15.60 1.92 31.64
C GLY A 278 14.18 1.55 31.25
N SER A 279 13.24 1.80 32.16
CA SER A 279 11.83 1.38 32.06
C SER A 279 10.90 2.46 31.49
N SER A 280 11.40 3.41 30.72
CA SER A 280 10.58 4.37 29.98
C SER A 280 10.63 4.09 28.48
N SER A 281 9.55 4.42 27.75
CA SER A 281 9.54 4.27 26.31
C SER A 281 10.70 5.03 25.64
N SER A 282 11.01 6.25 26.10
CA SER A 282 12.12 7.04 25.56
C SER A 282 13.49 6.42 25.83
N ALA A 283 13.70 5.73 26.97
CA ALA A 283 14.96 5.04 27.24
C ALA A 283 15.13 3.83 26.31
N ILE A 284 14.05 3.09 26.08
CA ILE A 284 14.03 1.96 25.13
C ILE A 284 14.29 2.46 23.70
N GLU A 285 13.61 3.54 23.29
CA GLU A 285 13.77 4.15 21.97
C GLU A 285 15.22 4.58 21.71
N ASN A 286 15.82 5.29 22.65
CA ASN A 286 17.22 5.70 22.56
C ASN A 286 18.15 4.49 22.47
N TYR A 287 17.95 3.47 23.31
CA TYR A 287 18.76 2.26 23.28
C TYR A 287 18.67 1.50 21.94
N VAL A 288 17.45 1.38 21.40
CA VAL A 288 17.22 0.74 20.09
C VAL A 288 17.91 1.52 18.97
N SER A 289 17.81 2.86 19.02
CA SER A 289 18.46 3.75 18.07
C SER A 289 19.99 3.63 18.13
N ASP A 290 20.58 3.73 19.33
CA ASP A 290 22.02 3.59 19.53
C ASP A 290 22.51 2.21 19.06
N TYR A 291 21.78 1.14 19.43
CA TYR A 291 22.10 -0.22 19.01
C TYR A 291 22.05 -0.39 17.47
N TYR A 292 21.07 0.24 16.82
CA TYR A 292 20.95 0.22 15.35
C TYR A 292 22.15 0.88 14.68
N TYR A 293 22.58 2.05 15.16
CA TYR A 293 23.73 2.75 14.55
C TYR A 293 25.07 2.07 14.83
N ASP A 294 25.23 1.46 16.01
CA ASP A 294 26.49 0.83 16.41
C ASP A 294 26.67 -0.58 15.86
N ASN A 295 25.59 -1.37 15.79
CA ASN A 295 25.65 -2.80 15.48
C ASN A 295 24.87 -3.18 14.22
N GLY A 296 24.01 -2.30 13.73
CA GLY A 296 22.92 -2.64 12.80
C GLY A 296 21.83 -3.44 13.51
N LEU A 297 20.59 -3.31 13.08
CA LEU A 297 19.44 -4.01 13.66
C LEU A 297 18.46 -4.39 12.58
N THR A 298 18.10 -5.69 12.50
CA THR A 298 17.10 -6.19 11.55
C THR A 298 15.80 -6.53 12.25
N PHE A 299 15.92 -7.19 13.41
CA PHE A 299 14.78 -7.65 14.19
C PHE A 299 14.83 -7.11 15.61
N LEU A 300 13.75 -6.49 16.05
CA LEU A 300 13.53 -6.14 17.45
C LEU A 300 12.39 -7.01 18.01
N LEU A 301 12.67 -7.71 19.10
CA LEU A 301 11.67 -8.47 19.86
C LEU A 301 11.51 -7.86 21.26
N LEU A 302 10.30 -7.46 21.58
CA LEU A 302 9.91 -6.98 22.91
C LEU A 302 9.22 -8.10 23.67
N VAL A 303 9.73 -8.46 24.84
CA VAL A 303 9.22 -9.58 25.64
C VAL A 303 8.70 -9.07 26.98
N GLY A 304 7.40 -8.85 27.04
CA GLY A 304 6.68 -8.30 28.18
C GLY A 304 5.38 -7.64 27.74
N ASP A 305 4.51 -7.32 28.69
CA ASP A 305 3.31 -6.50 28.46
C ASP A 305 3.67 -5.01 28.60
N ILE A 306 2.79 -4.12 28.20
CA ILE A 306 2.95 -2.65 28.27
C ILE A 306 3.35 -2.15 29.66
N ALA A 307 2.95 -2.85 30.72
CA ALA A 307 3.34 -2.53 32.10
C ALA A 307 4.82 -2.85 32.42
N GLN A 308 5.45 -3.72 31.63
CA GLN A 308 6.81 -4.22 31.80
C GLN A 308 7.75 -3.60 30.77
N ILE A 309 7.28 -3.45 29.54
CA ILE A 309 7.97 -2.79 28.43
C ILE A 309 7.02 -1.72 27.89
N PRO A 310 7.12 -0.48 28.40
CA PRO A 310 6.25 0.61 27.99
C PRO A 310 6.38 0.90 26.49
N SER A 311 5.26 1.11 25.80
CA SER A 311 5.24 1.52 24.41
C SER A 311 5.00 3.02 24.25
N PRO A 312 5.56 3.68 23.24
CA PRO A 312 5.16 5.03 22.85
C PRO A 312 3.66 5.10 22.56
N SER A 313 3.06 6.27 22.75
CA SER A 313 1.65 6.50 22.45
C SER A 313 1.51 7.36 21.19
N ILE A 314 0.81 6.82 20.17
CA ILE A 314 0.44 7.56 18.96
C ILE A 314 -1.09 7.63 18.89
N SER A 315 -1.62 8.85 18.81
CA SER A 315 -3.07 9.09 18.74
C SER A 315 -3.88 8.41 19.86
N GLY A 316 -3.27 8.30 21.05
CA GLY A 316 -3.90 7.70 22.24
C GLY A 316 -3.85 6.18 22.32
N SER A 317 -3.12 5.52 21.41
CA SER A 317 -2.90 4.07 21.41
C SER A 317 -1.42 3.73 21.59
N ALA A 318 -1.12 2.62 22.26
CA ALA A 318 0.25 2.09 22.35
C ALA A 318 0.75 1.67 20.95
N SER A 319 2.00 1.95 20.63
CA SER A 319 2.59 1.74 19.31
C SER A 319 4.01 1.18 19.43
N ASP A 320 4.15 -0.14 19.52
CA ASP A 320 5.45 -0.82 19.49
C ASP A 320 6.20 -0.57 18.16
N PRO A 321 5.53 -0.47 16.98
CA PRO A 321 6.22 -0.12 15.73
C PRO A 321 6.98 1.20 15.77
N SER A 322 6.65 2.10 16.70
CA SER A 322 7.37 3.39 16.88
C SER A 322 8.86 3.19 17.20
N TYR A 323 9.23 2.09 17.84
CA TYR A 323 10.64 1.76 18.11
C TYR A 323 11.46 1.47 16.85
N GLY A 324 10.81 1.26 15.71
CA GLY A 324 11.47 1.09 14.41
C GLY A 324 11.57 2.39 13.59
N PHE A 325 11.12 3.51 14.11
CA PHE A 325 11.25 4.82 13.47
C PHE A 325 12.56 5.48 13.92
N ILE A 326 13.68 5.07 13.35
CA ILE A 326 15.06 5.45 13.72
C ILE A 326 15.59 6.50 12.75
#